data_876018b0365ba8eb60e344e0a7a424f1
#
_entry.id   876018b0365ba8eb60e344e0a7a424f1
#
_cell.length_a   1.000
_cell.length_b   1.000
_cell.length_c   1.000
_cell.angle_alpha   90.00
_cell.angle_beta   90.00
_cell.angle_gamma   90.00
#
_symmetry.space_group_name_H-M   'P 1'
#
loop_
_entity.id
_entity.type
_entity.pdbx_description
1 polymer ?
#
loop_
_entity_poly.entity_id
_entity_poly.type
_entity_poly.pdbx_seq_one_letter_code
_entity_poly.pdbx_strand_id
1 'polypeptide(L)'
;MKYTRITPYLSIVIPFRNDNFTPNAIKKLNLSLNILIDQLNKNNIKSEIIIVDWNSPNPKKPLIKKINIKNKSKNVSLDIYEVKKSIHLRYQGHEKRNLVGEVACNVGIRRSRGKFVVLKSGDTFYSKELVNFLGKKKLREDRVYRLDRVDVEINFPPPKNWQKCFNNNILIRKSSPKNLIHVKACGDFLLMSRNKWFDIKGVPESKKVFELGTDGEALYAAIGSGAKQVYLKNKLCIYKINHPNVHASRFKHKQNWFQNKFTKILSGTNTKNKLQNFICLILRLIMGILNFPITKISNVKTRSIYRYYLVANFRRLF
;
A
#
# COMPACT_ATOMS: atom_id res chain seq x y z
N MET A 1 -30.61 -20.64 -12.92
CA MET A 1 -29.17 -20.93 -13.06
C MET A 1 -28.42 -20.30 -11.88
N LYS A 2 -27.88 -21.12 -10.97
CA LYS A 2 -26.98 -20.62 -9.92
C LYS A 2 -25.65 -20.29 -10.59
N TYR A 3 -25.41 -19.00 -10.83
CA TYR A 3 -24.05 -18.56 -11.20
C TYR A 3 -23.14 -18.85 -10.01
N THR A 4 -22.35 -19.90 -10.09
CA THR A 4 -21.22 -20.12 -9.19
C THR A 4 -20.22 -18.97 -9.42
N ARG A 5 -20.35 -17.92 -8.62
CA ARG A 5 -19.38 -16.81 -8.61
C ARG A 5 -18.04 -17.38 -8.20
N ILE A 6 -17.18 -17.61 -9.19
CA ILE A 6 -15.83 -18.14 -8.96
C ILE A 6 -15.08 -17.17 -8.05
N THR A 7 -14.70 -17.63 -6.87
CA THR A 7 -13.90 -16.83 -5.93
C THR A 7 -12.57 -16.43 -6.57
N PRO A 8 -12.24 -15.15 -6.66
CA PRO A 8 -10.94 -14.73 -7.20
C PRO A 8 -9.79 -15.25 -6.35
N TYR A 9 -8.65 -15.50 -6.97
CA TYR A 9 -7.42 -15.78 -6.25
C TYR A 9 -6.85 -14.51 -5.62
N LEU A 10 -6.93 -13.38 -6.34
CA LEU A 10 -6.34 -12.11 -5.96
C LEU A 10 -7.36 -10.97 -6.06
N SER A 11 -7.47 -10.17 -4.99
CA SER A 11 -8.13 -8.85 -5.02
C SER A 11 -7.07 -7.76 -4.99
N ILE A 12 -7.17 -6.80 -5.90
CA ILE A 12 -6.26 -5.67 -6.01
C ILE A 12 -7.03 -4.41 -5.65
N VAL A 13 -6.73 -3.83 -4.50
CA VAL A 13 -7.41 -2.65 -3.96
C VAL A 13 -6.62 -1.40 -4.31
N ILE A 14 -7.28 -0.45 -4.98
CA ILE A 14 -6.69 0.79 -5.45
C ILE A 14 -7.49 1.97 -4.88
N PRO A 15 -7.02 2.60 -3.78
CA PRO A 15 -7.57 3.89 -3.37
C PRO A 15 -7.18 4.95 -4.39
N PHE A 16 -8.15 5.71 -4.87
CA PHE A 16 -7.93 6.71 -5.90
C PHE A 16 -8.80 7.94 -5.68
N ARG A 17 -8.34 9.09 -6.15
CA ARG A 17 -9.10 10.32 -6.27
C ARG A 17 -8.73 11.01 -7.57
N ASN A 18 -9.74 11.39 -8.32
CA ASN A 18 -9.55 12.03 -9.61
C ASN A 18 -9.46 13.57 -9.46
N ASP A 19 -8.40 14.05 -8.80
CA ASP A 19 -8.19 15.48 -8.54
C ASP A 19 -6.87 16.04 -9.14
N ASN A 20 -6.27 15.30 -10.08
CA ASN A 20 -4.97 15.64 -10.67
C ASN A 20 -3.85 15.87 -9.63
N PHE A 21 -3.93 15.18 -8.48
CA PHE A 21 -2.91 15.23 -7.44
C PHE A 21 -1.49 15.00 -7.99
N THR A 22 -1.38 14.15 -8.99
CA THR A 22 -0.15 13.99 -9.78
C THR A 22 -0.43 14.26 -11.26
N PRO A 23 0.53 14.81 -12.01
CA PRO A 23 0.37 15.01 -13.44
C PRO A 23 -0.07 13.73 -14.14
N ASN A 24 -1.08 13.82 -14.99
CA ASN A 24 -1.62 12.70 -15.76
C ASN A 24 -2.16 11.54 -14.90
N ALA A 25 -2.66 11.78 -13.68
CA ALA A 25 -3.11 10.74 -12.74
C ALA A 25 -4.05 9.71 -13.40
N ILE A 26 -5.11 10.15 -14.08
CA ILE A 26 -6.06 9.29 -14.81
C ILE A 26 -5.39 8.52 -15.96
N LYS A 27 -4.50 9.16 -16.70
CA LYS A 27 -3.80 8.49 -17.80
C LYS A 27 -2.86 7.40 -17.26
N LYS A 28 -2.16 7.68 -16.15
CA LYS A 28 -1.31 6.71 -15.46
C LYS A 28 -2.12 5.55 -14.90
N LEU A 29 -3.27 5.82 -14.27
CA LEU A 29 -4.18 4.78 -13.78
C LEU A 29 -4.64 3.88 -14.93
N ASN A 30 -5.16 4.44 -16.02
CA ASN A 30 -5.62 3.66 -17.18
C ASN A 30 -4.51 2.81 -17.79
N LEU A 31 -3.30 3.36 -17.96
CA LEU A 31 -2.17 2.60 -18.47
C LEU A 31 -1.78 1.47 -17.52
N SER A 32 -1.68 1.76 -16.24
CA SER A 32 -1.36 0.76 -15.21
C SER A 32 -2.39 -0.37 -15.16
N LEU A 33 -3.69 -0.05 -15.25
CA LEU A 33 -4.78 -1.03 -15.29
C LEU A 33 -4.68 -1.92 -16.54
N ASN A 34 -4.52 -1.34 -17.71
CA ASN A 34 -4.44 -2.11 -18.97
C ASN A 34 -3.24 -3.06 -18.96
N ILE A 35 -2.05 -2.59 -18.55
CA ILE A 35 -0.86 -3.44 -18.42
C ILE A 35 -1.10 -4.57 -17.41
N LEU A 36 -1.69 -4.25 -16.25
CA LEU A 36 -1.94 -5.23 -15.20
C LEU A 36 -2.95 -6.29 -15.63
N ILE A 37 -4.05 -5.89 -16.26
CA ILE A 37 -5.09 -6.82 -16.78
C ILE A 37 -4.49 -7.76 -17.82
N ASP A 38 -3.69 -7.25 -18.74
CA ASP A 38 -3.00 -8.07 -19.75
C ASP A 38 -2.05 -9.10 -19.09
N GLN A 39 -1.30 -8.67 -18.08
CA GLN A 39 -0.39 -9.55 -17.35
C GLN A 39 -1.14 -10.63 -16.55
N LEU A 40 -2.23 -10.26 -15.87
CA LEU A 40 -3.08 -11.20 -15.11
C LEU A 40 -3.71 -12.24 -16.05
N ASN A 41 -4.18 -11.81 -17.22
CA ASN A 41 -4.74 -12.70 -18.24
C ASN A 41 -3.70 -13.69 -18.76
N LYS A 42 -2.52 -13.22 -19.15
CA LYS A 42 -1.41 -14.06 -19.64
C LYS A 42 -0.98 -15.12 -18.62
N ASN A 43 -1.14 -14.85 -17.34
CA ASN A 43 -0.79 -15.75 -16.25
C ASN A 43 -2.01 -16.54 -15.69
N ASN A 44 -3.18 -16.46 -16.32
CA ASN A 44 -4.41 -17.13 -15.90
C ASN A 44 -4.76 -16.91 -14.41
N ILE A 45 -4.56 -15.68 -13.93
CA ILE A 45 -4.84 -15.30 -12.54
C ILE A 45 -6.27 -14.77 -12.46
N LYS A 46 -7.18 -15.56 -11.89
CA LYS A 46 -8.52 -15.07 -11.58
C LYS A 46 -8.43 -13.98 -10.53
N SER A 47 -8.82 -12.77 -10.89
CA SER A 47 -8.62 -11.59 -10.05
C SER A 47 -9.81 -10.65 -10.11
N GLU A 48 -9.92 -9.83 -9.09
CA GLU A 48 -10.77 -8.64 -9.13
C GLU A 48 -9.92 -7.41 -8.82
N ILE A 49 -10.20 -6.32 -9.52
CA ILE A 49 -9.64 -5.02 -9.25
C ILE A 49 -10.74 -4.16 -8.64
N ILE A 50 -10.48 -3.61 -7.46
CA ILE A 50 -11.42 -2.77 -6.72
C ILE A 50 -10.84 -1.38 -6.62
N ILE A 51 -11.42 -0.44 -7.35
CA ILE A 51 -11.05 0.97 -7.25
C ILE A 51 -12.00 1.64 -6.25
N VAL A 52 -11.45 2.31 -5.26
CA VAL A 52 -12.22 3.14 -4.34
C VAL A 52 -12.04 4.60 -4.74
N ASP A 53 -13.05 5.13 -5.43
CA ASP A 53 -13.09 6.53 -5.88
C ASP A 53 -13.49 7.43 -4.71
N TRP A 54 -12.48 8.00 -4.05
CA TRP A 54 -12.68 8.77 -2.82
C TRP A 54 -12.97 10.24 -3.11
N ASN A 55 -14.24 10.66 -2.93
CA ASN A 55 -14.62 12.07 -2.96
C ASN A 55 -14.02 12.84 -4.15
N SER A 56 -14.12 12.30 -5.35
CA SER A 56 -13.64 12.95 -6.56
C SER A 56 -14.39 14.26 -6.84
N PRO A 57 -13.69 15.34 -7.23
CA PRO A 57 -14.25 16.69 -7.21
C PRO A 57 -15.30 16.98 -8.29
N ASN A 58 -15.43 16.14 -9.30
CA ASN A 58 -16.36 16.39 -10.41
C ASN A 58 -17.41 15.27 -10.55
N PRO A 59 -18.57 15.39 -9.88
CA PRO A 59 -19.63 14.37 -9.94
C PRO A 59 -20.28 14.26 -11.34
N LYS A 60 -20.23 15.29 -12.18
CA LYS A 60 -20.76 15.22 -13.56
C LYS A 60 -19.88 14.36 -14.49
N LYS A 61 -18.62 14.13 -14.12
CA LYS A 61 -17.68 13.25 -14.85
C LYS A 61 -17.12 12.21 -13.90
N PRO A 62 -17.93 11.22 -13.46
CA PRO A 62 -17.51 10.22 -12.51
C PRO A 62 -16.34 9.40 -13.04
N LEU A 63 -15.53 8.85 -12.12
CA LEU A 63 -14.32 8.11 -12.47
C LEU A 63 -14.59 6.97 -13.45
N ILE A 64 -15.72 6.26 -13.28
CA ILE A 64 -16.10 5.14 -14.15
C ILE A 64 -16.16 5.53 -15.63
N LYS A 65 -16.59 6.76 -15.96
CA LYS A 65 -16.63 7.26 -17.34
C LYS A 65 -15.25 7.62 -17.88
N LYS A 66 -14.22 7.70 -17.03
CA LYS A 66 -12.83 8.02 -17.40
C LYS A 66 -11.93 6.79 -17.44
N ILE A 67 -12.40 5.68 -16.88
CA ILE A 67 -11.68 4.41 -16.98
C ILE A 67 -11.86 3.84 -18.38
N ASN A 68 -10.74 3.58 -19.04
CA ASN A 68 -10.67 3.02 -20.39
C ASN A 68 -9.89 1.71 -20.38
N ILE A 69 -10.61 0.60 -20.33
CA ILE A 69 -10.04 -0.75 -20.44
C ILE A 69 -10.15 -1.21 -21.88
N LYS A 70 -9.00 -1.40 -22.52
CA LYS A 70 -8.91 -1.76 -23.94
C LYS A 70 -9.33 -3.20 -24.21
N ASN A 71 -8.91 -4.13 -23.33
CA ASN A 71 -9.12 -5.55 -23.50
C ASN A 71 -10.08 -6.10 -22.46
N LYS A 72 -11.23 -6.62 -22.87
CA LYS A 72 -12.12 -7.36 -21.99
C LYS A 72 -11.39 -8.61 -21.49
N SER A 73 -11.58 -8.94 -20.23
CA SER A 73 -10.97 -10.11 -19.60
C SER A 73 -12.04 -11.05 -19.06
N LYS A 74 -11.84 -12.36 -19.26
CA LYS A 74 -12.65 -13.40 -18.60
C LYS A 74 -12.13 -13.71 -17.18
N ASN A 75 -10.86 -13.35 -16.90
CA ASN A 75 -10.20 -13.67 -15.65
C ASN A 75 -10.18 -12.50 -14.65
N VAL A 76 -10.47 -11.27 -15.11
CA VAL A 76 -10.34 -10.06 -14.26
C VAL A 76 -11.65 -9.28 -14.30
N SER A 77 -12.27 -9.10 -13.14
CA SER A 77 -13.36 -8.14 -12.95
C SER A 77 -12.83 -6.81 -12.45
N LEU A 78 -13.54 -5.72 -12.77
CA LEU A 78 -13.26 -4.38 -12.30
C LEU A 78 -14.49 -3.79 -11.64
N ASP A 79 -14.38 -3.45 -10.36
CA ASP A 79 -15.43 -2.83 -9.58
C ASP A 79 -14.95 -1.43 -9.11
N ILE A 80 -15.83 -0.43 -9.18
CA ILE A 80 -15.55 0.93 -8.72
C ILE A 80 -16.56 1.31 -7.65
N TYR A 81 -16.07 1.66 -6.47
CA TYR A 81 -16.89 2.12 -5.35
C TYR A 81 -16.65 3.60 -5.10
N GLU A 82 -17.66 4.38 -5.32
CA GLU A 82 -17.62 5.82 -5.04
C GLU A 82 -17.86 6.10 -3.56
N VAL A 83 -16.98 6.90 -2.95
CA VAL A 83 -17.16 7.45 -1.60
C VAL A 83 -17.48 8.94 -1.70
N LYS A 84 -18.70 9.30 -1.32
CA LYS A 84 -19.24 10.66 -1.44
C LYS A 84 -18.52 11.67 -0.53
N LYS A 85 -18.56 12.94 -0.92
CA LYS A 85 -18.05 14.08 -0.14
C LYS A 85 -18.57 14.10 1.30
N SER A 86 -19.84 13.76 1.52
CA SER A 86 -20.46 13.72 2.86
C SER A 86 -19.77 12.74 3.82
N ILE A 87 -19.17 11.66 3.30
CA ILE A 87 -18.39 10.72 4.11
C ILE A 87 -17.01 11.32 4.43
N HIS A 88 -16.36 11.95 3.45
CA HIS A 88 -15.07 12.61 3.64
C HIS A 88 -15.13 13.69 4.72
N LEU A 89 -16.17 14.50 4.73
CA LEU A 89 -16.36 15.57 5.70
C LEU A 89 -16.55 15.12 7.17
N ARG A 90 -16.79 13.82 7.40
CA ARG A 90 -16.90 13.25 8.76
C ARG A 90 -15.54 13.05 9.46
N TYR A 91 -14.44 13.20 8.74
CA TYR A 91 -13.09 13.01 9.29
C TYR A 91 -12.51 14.36 9.73
N GLN A 92 -12.02 14.45 10.96
CA GLN A 92 -11.32 15.63 11.45
C GLN A 92 -10.00 15.80 10.69
N GLY A 93 -9.72 16.99 10.20
CA GLY A 93 -8.55 17.28 9.37
C GLY A 93 -8.73 16.88 7.90
N HIS A 94 -9.98 16.66 7.46
CA HIS A 94 -10.30 16.35 6.06
C HIS A 94 -9.82 17.44 5.10
N GLU A 95 -9.74 18.68 5.56
CA GLU A 95 -9.25 19.84 4.80
C GLU A 95 -7.76 19.75 4.46
N LYS A 96 -7.00 18.98 5.23
CA LYS A 96 -5.56 18.78 5.04
C LYS A 96 -5.24 17.69 4.01
N ARG A 97 -6.17 16.77 3.79
CA ARG A 97 -6.00 15.63 2.89
C ARG A 97 -7.26 15.37 2.09
N ASN A 98 -7.15 15.49 0.79
CA ASN A 98 -8.26 15.20 -0.13
C ASN A 98 -8.62 13.71 -0.20
N LEU A 99 -7.69 12.81 0.09
CA LEU A 99 -7.87 11.37 0.11
C LEU A 99 -7.52 10.83 1.50
N VAL A 100 -8.51 10.25 2.19
CA VAL A 100 -8.28 9.48 3.43
C VAL A 100 -7.95 8.04 3.02
N GLY A 101 -6.66 7.82 2.72
CA GLY A 101 -6.18 6.61 2.05
C GLY A 101 -6.42 5.33 2.85
N GLU A 102 -6.24 5.37 4.18
CA GLU A 102 -6.47 4.26 5.10
C GLU A 102 -7.91 3.77 5.06
N VAL A 103 -8.86 4.71 5.07
CA VAL A 103 -10.29 4.36 5.01
C VAL A 103 -10.66 3.85 3.62
N ALA A 104 -10.14 4.49 2.56
CA ALA A 104 -10.36 4.03 1.19
C ALA A 104 -9.81 2.60 0.99
N CYS A 105 -8.63 2.29 1.53
CA CYS A 105 -8.11 0.92 1.53
C CYS A 105 -9.09 -0.05 2.21
N ASN A 106 -9.62 0.30 3.40
CA ASN A 106 -10.54 -0.54 4.14
C ASN A 106 -11.89 -0.72 3.44
N VAL A 107 -12.38 0.29 2.74
CA VAL A 107 -13.56 0.14 1.88
C VAL A 107 -13.33 -0.96 0.84
N GLY A 108 -12.17 -0.98 0.18
CA GLY A 108 -11.81 -1.99 -0.79
C GLY A 108 -11.56 -3.37 -0.16
N ILE A 109 -10.82 -3.44 0.96
CA ILE A 109 -10.54 -4.70 1.67
C ILE A 109 -11.84 -5.38 2.11
N ARG A 110 -12.80 -4.64 2.68
CA ARG A 110 -14.10 -5.19 3.12
C ARG A 110 -14.93 -5.74 1.96
N ARG A 111 -14.78 -5.21 0.76
CA ARG A 111 -15.50 -5.63 -0.46
C ARG A 111 -14.75 -6.70 -1.24
N SER A 112 -13.51 -6.98 -0.89
CA SER A 112 -12.72 -8.01 -1.57
C SER A 112 -13.28 -9.40 -1.34
N ARG A 113 -13.20 -10.25 -2.38
CA ARG A 113 -13.63 -11.64 -2.38
C ARG A 113 -12.47 -12.60 -2.61
N GLY A 114 -11.35 -12.09 -3.08
CA GLY A 114 -10.17 -12.88 -3.38
C GLY A 114 -9.54 -13.52 -2.14
N LYS A 115 -8.95 -14.70 -2.33
CA LYS A 115 -8.20 -15.39 -1.26
C LYS A 115 -7.08 -14.53 -0.68
N PHE A 116 -6.41 -13.77 -1.54
CA PHE A 116 -5.37 -12.81 -1.19
C PHE A 116 -5.78 -11.41 -1.59
N VAL A 117 -5.40 -10.41 -0.80
CA VAL A 117 -5.70 -9.00 -1.07
C VAL A 117 -4.40 -8.20 -1.05
N VAL A 118 -4.20 -7.40 -2.09
CA VAL A 118 -3.06 -6.49 -2.21
C VAL A 118 -3.50 -5.05 -2.32
N LEU A 119 -2.87 -4.17 -1.56
CA LEU A 119 -2.98 -2.72 -1.73
C LEU A 119 -2.07 -2.27 -2.87
N LYS A 120 -2.56 -1.40 -3.73
CA LYS A 120 -1.84 -0.86 -4.88
C LYS A 120 -2.18 0.61 -5.10
N SER A 121 -1.19 1.45 -5.36
CA SER A 121 -1.45 2.82 -5.85
C SER A 121 -1.83 2.83 -7.32
N GLY A 122 -2.65 3.80 -7.73
CA GLY A 122 -3.14 3.91 -9.10
C GLY A 122 -2.06 4.13 -10.16
N ASP A 123 -0.91 4.70 -9.77
CA ASP A 123 0.20 5.08 -10.62
C ASP A 123 1.42 4.14 -10.55
N THR A 124 1.25 2.95 -9.97
CA THR A 124 2.30 1.92 -9.90
C THR A 124 2.12 0.85 -10.96
N PHE A 125 3.23 0.27 -11.42
CA PHE A 125 3.28 -0.76 -12.46
C PHE A 125 3.96 -2.01 -11.89
N TYR A 126 3.32 -3.16 -12.02
CA TYR A 126 3.91 -4.43 -11.56
C TYR A 126 4.90 -4.94 -12.61
N SER A 127 6.08 -5.39 -12.17
CA SER A 127 7.00 -6.07 -13.06
C SER A 127 6.38 -7.36 -13.61
N LYS A 128 6.78 -7.77 -14.82
CA LYS A 128 6.34 -9.04 -15.41
C LYS A 128 6.66 -10.22 -14.51
N GLU A 129 7.84 -10.19 -13.92
CA GLU A 129 8.33 -11.21 -13.00
C GLU A 129 7.46 -11.32 -11.74
N LEU A 130 6.98 -10.19 -11.21
CA LEU A 130 6.05 -10.18 -10.08
C LEU A 130 4.74 -10.89 -10.45
N VAL A 131 4.15 -10.54 -11.59
CA VAL A 131 2.87 -11.15 -11.99
C VAL A 131 3.06 -12.64 -12.32
N ASN A 132 4.17 -13.03 -12.95
CA ASN A 132 4.51 -14.43 -13.16
C ASN A 132 4.66 -15.19 -11.82
N PHE A 133 5.27 -14.56 -10.81
CA PHE A 133 5.35 -15.13 -9.45
C PHE A 133 3.94 -15.33 -8.84
N LEU A 134 3.06 -14.34 -8.94
CA LEU A 134 1.68 -14.44 -8.48
C LEU A 134 0.91 -15.54 -9.22
N GLY A 135 1.18 -15.71 -10.52
CA GLY A 135 0.59 -16.75 -11.37
C GLY A 135 0.92 -18.17 -10.95
N LYS A 136 2.03 -18.39 -10.24
CA LYS A 136 2.37 -19.71 -9.67
C LYS A 136 1.42 -20.14 -8.55
N LYS A 137 0.58 -19.23 -8.04
CA LYS A 137 -0.44 -19.49 -6.98
C LYS A 137 0.13 -20.14 -5.71
N LYS A 138 1.40 -19.84 -5.36
CA LYS A 138 2.11 -20.39 -4.20
C LYS A 138 2.13 -19.45 -2.99
N LEU A 139 1.23 -18.47 -2.94
CA LEU A 139 1.08 -17.60 -1.78
C LEU A 139 0.53 -18.41 -0.59
N ARG A 140 1.03 -18.09 0.60
CA ARG A 140 0.63 -18.73 1.87
C ARG A 140 -0.13 -17.75 2.74
N GLU A 141 -1.15 -18.22 3.44
CA GLU A 141 -2.04 -17.38 4.26
C GLU A 141 -1.37 -16.86 5.53
N ASP A 142 -0.38 -17.61 6.06
CA ASP A 142 0.44 -17.24 7.22
C ASP A 142 1.54 -16.20 6.89
N ARG A 143 1.52 -15.63 5.67
CA ARG A 143 2.56 -14.72 5.20
C ARG A 143 2.00 -13.35 4.86
N VAL A 144 2.86 -12.34 5.06
CA VAL A 144 2.69 -11.00 4.50
C VAL A 144 3.84 -10.72 3.53
N TYR A 145 3.50 -10.32 2.32
CA TYR A 145 4.46 -10.16 1.22
C TYR A 145 4.76 -8.68 1.01
N ARG A 146 6.04 -8.37 0.92
CA ARG A 146 6.58 -7.05 0.65
C ARG A 146 7.60 -7.13 -0.48
N LEU A 147 7.85 -6.01 -1.16
CA LEU A 147 8.82 -5.92 -2.24
C LEU A 147 9.34 -4.48 -2.38
N ASP A 148 10.32 -4.31 -3.27
CA ASP A 148 10.86 -2.99 -3.58
C ASP A 148 9.92 -2.18 -4.46
N ARG A 149 9.84 -0.88 -4.20
CA ARG A 149 9.39 0.11 -5.15
C ARG A 149 10.59 0.73 -5.85
N VAL A 150 10.55 0.75 -7.16
CA VAL A 150 11.55 1.37 -8.04
C VAL A 150 10.94 2.65 -8.61
N ASP A 151 11.42 3.79 -8.18
CA ASP A 151 11.02 5.07 -8.77
C ASP A 151 11.87 5.29 -10.02
N VAL A 152 11.23 5.64 -11.14
CA VAL A 152 11.86 5.84 -12.43
C VAL A 152 11.62 7.24 -12.95
N GLU A 153 12.60 7.78 -13.66
CA GLU A 153 12.51 9.11 -14.27
C GLU A 153 12.37 8.97 -15.78
N ILE A 154 11.17 9.15 -16.25
CA ILE A 154 10.82 9.05 -17.66
C ILE A 154 9.74 10.04 -18.03
N ASN A 155 9.69 10.39 -19.32
CA ASN A 155 8.54 11.08 -19.88
C ASN A 155 7.33 10.15 -19.98
N PHE A 156 6.15 10.69 -19.66
CA PHE A 156 4.90 9.96 -19.76
C PHE A 156 4.18 10.32 -21.08
N PRO A 157 3.66 9.35 -21.84
CA PRO A 157 3.59 7.91 -21.58
C PRO A 157 4.90 7.17 -21.88
N PRO A 158 5.16 6.04 -21.18
CA PRO A 158 6.29 5.18 -21.52
C PRO A 158 6.08 4.50 -22.88
N PRO A 159 7.15 4.07 -23.54
CA PRO A 159 7.07 3.32 -24.80
C PRO A 159 6.44 1.92 -24.61
N LYS A 160 6.13 1.21 -25.72
CA LYS A 160 5.55 -0.15 -25.65
C LYS A 160 6.40 -1.14 -24.85
N ASN A 161 7.72 -1.02 -24.91
CA ASN A 161 8.67 -1.82 -24.11
C ASN A 161 8.93 -1.20 -22.72
N TRP A 162 7.88 -0.69 -22.08
CA TRP A 162 7.89 0.10 -20.86
C TRP A 162 8.80 -0.46 -19.76
N GLN A 163 8.82 -1.78 -19.54
CA GLN A 163 9.62 -2.35 -18.47
C GLN A 163 11.13 -2.24 -18.74
N LYS A 164 11.58 -2.41 -20.01
CA LYS A 164 12.98 -2.16 -20.39
C LYS A 164 13.33 -0.68 -20.20
N CYS A 165 12.42 0.22 -20.63
CA CYS A 165 12.58 1.65 -20.41
C CYS A 165 12.71 1.98 -18.91
N PHE A 166 11.85 1.42 -18.08
CA PHE A 166 11.91 1.63 -16.63
C PHE A 166 13.20 1.12 -16.01
N ASN A 167 13.67 -0.07 -16.42
CA ASN A 167 14.92 -0.64 -15.91
C ASN A 167 16.15 0.20 -16.27
N ASN A 168 16.11 0.90 -17.40
CA ASN A 168 17.20 1.76 -17.85
C ASN A 168 17.17 3.17 -17.23
N ASN A 169 16.06 3.55 -16.58
CA ASN A 169 15.85 4.90 -16.06
C ASN A 169 15.50 4.88 -14.55
N ILE A 170 16.17 4.02 -13.80
CA ILE A 170 15.96 3.91 -12.34
C ILE A 170 16.57 5.13 -11.66
N LEU A 171 15.71 5.89 -10.97
CA LEU A 171 16.12 7.00 -10.12
C LEU A 171 16.49 6.52 -8.71
N ILE A 172 15.60 5.72 -8.08
CA ILE A 172 15.82 5.19 -6.73
C ILE A 172 15.09 3.87 -6.53
N ARG A 173 15.70 2.95 -5.79
CA ARG A 173 15.07 1.73 -5.31
C ARG A 173 14.80 1.82 -3.82
N LYS A 174 13.52 1.78 -3.44
CA LYS A 174 13.08 1.78 -2.03
C LYS A 174 13.08 0.36 -1.47
N SER A 175 14.26 -0.11 -1.10
CA SER A 175 14.50 -1.42 -0.50
C SER A 175 14.64 -1.34 1.03
N SER A 176 14.63 -2.50 1.67
CA SER A 176 14.92 -2.66 3.09
C SER A 176 16.15 -3.54 3.29
N PRO A 177 16.97 -3.30 4.32
CA PRO A 177 18.04 -4.21 4.69
C PRO A 177 17.51 -5.63 4.95
N LYS A 178 18.37 -6.63 4.78
CA LYS A 178 18.07 -8.00 5.20
C LYS A 178 17.68 -7.98 6.69
N ASN A 179 16.73 -8.81 7.06
CA ASN A 179 16.27 -8.99 8.44
C ASN A 179 15.49 -7.82 9.08
N LEU A 180 15.20 -6.76 8.35
CA LEU A 180 14.30 -5.71 8.85
C LEU A 180 12.89 -5.82 8.25
N ILE A 181 11.91 -5.27 8.98
CA ILE A 181 10.56 -5.14 8.45
C ILE A 181 10.58 -4.08 7.34
N HIS A 182 10.12 -4.48 6.15
CA HIS A 182 10.13 -3.61 4.98
C HIS A 182 8.91 -2.69 4.97
N VAL A 183 9.01 -1.55 5.67
CA VAL A 183 7.92 -0.56 5.78
C VAL A 183 7.87 0.45 4.64
N LYS A 184 8.94 0.56 3.83
CA LYS A 184 8.98 1.55 2.75
C LYS A 184 7.94 1.23 1.68
N ALA A 185 7.16 2.23 1.27
CA ALA A 185 6.14 2.13 0.22
C ALA A 185 5.08 1.01 0.47
N CYS A 186 4.64 0.84 1.72
CA CYS A 186 3.60 -0.13 2.07
C CYS A 186 2.29 0.10 1.32
N GLY A 187 1.85 1.35 1.18
CA GLY A 187 0.62 1.69 0.45
C GLY A 187 0.66 1.40 -1.05
N ASP A 188 1.87 1.22 -1.61
CA ASP A 188 2.03 0.86 -3.02
C ASP A 188 2.01 -0.66 -3.25
N PHE A 189 2.40 -1.46 -2.23
CA PHE A 189 2.30 -2.92 -2.26
C PHE A 189 2.35 -3.50 -0.85
N LEU A 190 1.23 -4.03 -0.39
CA LEU A 190 1.11 -4.80 0.84
C LEU A 190 0.12 -5.94 0.57
N LEU A 191 0.63 -7.17 0.51
CA LEU A 191 -0.12 -8.36 0.11
C LEU A 191 -0.17 -9.37 1.26
N MET A 192 -1.38 -9.78 1.63
CA MET A 192 -1.61 -10.90 2.58
C MET A 192 -2.94 -11.57 2.29
N SER A 193 -3.25 -12.67 2.98
CA SER A 193 -4.55 -13.33 2.83
C SER A 193 -5.69 -12.40 3.28
N ARG A 194 -6.88 -12.60 2.69
CA ARG A 194 -8.07 -11.86 3.09
C ARG A 194 -8.37 -12.07 4.58
N ASN A 195 -8.24 -13.30 5.06
CA ASN A 195 -8.44 -13.61 6.48
C ASN A 195 -7.48 -12.80 7.36
N LYS A 196 -6.20 -12.68 6.99
CA LYS A 196 -5.24 -11.89 7.75
C LYS A 196 -5.58 -10.41 7.76
N TRP A 197 -6.09 -9.84 6.66
CA TRP A 197 -6.62 -8.47 6.64
C TRP A 197 -7.79 -8.28 7.61
N PHE A 198 -8.68 -9.27 7.71
CA PHE A 198 -9.82 -9.22 8.65
C PHE A 198 -9.37 -9.40 10.11
N ASP A 199 -8.43 -10.31 10.38
CA ASP A 199 -7.84 -10.52 11.71
C ASP A 199 -7.26 -9.21 12.30
N ILE A 200 -6.53 -8.45 11.49
CA ILE A 200 -5.94 -7.18 11.90
C ILE A 200 -6.88 -5.98 11.77
N LYS A 201 -8.11 -6.22 11.33
CA LYS A 201 -9.14 -5.20 11.08
C LYS A 201 -8.75 -4.16 10.02
N GLY A 202 -7.97 -4.57 9.02
CA GLY A 202 -7.54 -3.72 7.91
C GLY A 202 -6.41 -2.75 8.25
N VAL A 203 -6.34 -1.64 7.52
CA VAL A 203 -5.44 -0.53 7.81
C VAL A 203 -6.00 0.26 8.99
N PRO A 204 -5.18 0.66 9.98
CA PRO A 204 -5.67 1.42 11.12
C PRO A 204 -6.37 2.71 10.71
N GLU A 205 -7.59 2.88 11.16
CA GLU A 205 -8.40 4.07 10.94
C GLU A 205 -8.43 4.96 12.19
N SER A 206 -8.46 6.27 12.01
CA SER A 206 -8.72 7.24 13.06
C SER A 206 -9.81 8.21 12.61
N LYS A 207 -10.54 8.77 13.57
CA LYS A 207 -11.42 9.93 13.31
C LYS A 207 -10.64 11.16 12.87
N LYS A 208 -9.37 11.26 13.26
CA LYS A 208 -8.42 12.27 12.85
C LYS A 208 -7.62 11.76 11.68
N VAL A 209 -7.55 12.54 10.59
CA VAL A 209 -6.75 12.17 9.42
C VAL A 209 -5.28 12.18 9.81
N PHE A 210 -4.63 11.02 9.75
CA PHE A 210 -3.18 10.90 9.95
C PHE A 210 -2.44 11.28 8.67
N GLU A 211 -1.30 11.90 8.83
CA GLU A 211 -0.55 12.43 7.70
C GLU A 211 0.19 11.34 6.92
N LEU A 212 0.78 10.33 7.58
CA LEU A 212 1.57 9.28 6.92
C LEU A 212 1.73 8.03 7.82
N GLY A 213 1.85 6.84 7.19
CA GLY A 213 2.42 5.65 7.84
C GLY A 213 1.46 4.58 8.31
N THR A 214 0.14 4.80 8.18
CA THR A 214 -0.89 3.83 8.60
C THR A 214 -0.80 2.49 7.88
N ASP A 215 -0.34 2.49 6.64
CA ASP A 215 -0.04 1.30 5.84
C ASP A 215 1.13 0.48 6.44
N GLY A 216 2.15 1.16 6.97
CA GLY A 216 3.23 0.53 7.73
C GLY A 216 2.74 -0.09 9.04
N GLU A 217 1.79 0.56 9.72
CA GLU A 217 1.16 0.03 10.93
C GLU A 217 0.38 -1.26 10.66
N ALA A 218 -0.32 -1.36 9.52
CA ALA A 218 -0.98 -2.60 9.11
C ALA A 218 0.01 -3.75 8.93
N LEU A 219 1.20 -3.48 8.37
CA LEU A 219 2.28 -4.47 8.28
C LEU A 219 2.74 -4.95 9.65
N TYR A 220 2.95 -4.03 10.60
CA TYR A 220 3.32 -4.39 11.97
C TYR A 220 2.22 -5.19 12.67
N ALA A 221 0.96 -4.83 12.49
CA ALA A 221 -0.17 -5.56 13.03
C ALA A 221 -0.22 -7.00 12.48
N ALA A 222 -0.01 -7.17 11.17
CA ALA A 222 0.03 -8.50 10.54
C ALA A 222 1.16 -9.37 11.12
N ILE A 223 2.36 -8.82 11.26
CA ILE A 223 3.50 -9.55 11.84
C ILE A 223 3.26 -9.85 13.33
N GLY A 224 2.76 -8.90 14.08
CA GLY A 224 2.41 -9.07 15.49
C GLY A 224 1.33 -10.13 15.72
N SER A 225 0.38 -10.27 14.79
CA SER A 225 -0.64 -11.34 14.81
C SER A 225 -0.14 -12.69 14.28
N GLY A 226 1.17 -12.84 14.07
CA GLY A 226 1.84 -14.11 13.74
C GLY A 226 2.17 -14.31 12.26
N ALA A 227 1.84 -13.38 11.36
CA ALA A 227 2.27 -13.51 9.97
C ALA A 227 3.79 -13.35 9.84
N LYS A 228 4.41 -14.17 8.99
CA LYS A 228 5.84 -14.03 8.69
C LYS A 228 6.02 -13.18 7.43
N GLN A 229 6.88 -12.16 7.50
CA GLN A 229 7.19 -11.36 6.33
C GLN A 229 7.97 -12.16 5.30
N VAL A 230 7.52 -12.13 4.06
CA VAL A 230 8.27 -12.57 2.87
C VAL A 230 8.66 -11.33 2.08
N TYR A 231 9.96 -11.07 2.01
CA TYR A 231 10.49 -9.99 1.20
C TYR A 231 10.88 -10.54 -0.17
N LEU A 232 10.06 -10.18 -1.17
CA LEU A 232 10.30 -10.50 -2.58
C LEU A 232 11.39 -9.56 -3.11
N LYS A 233 12.45 -10.14 -3.71
CA LYS A 233 13.66 -9.41 -4.08
C LYS A 233 13.88 -9.36 -5.60
N ASN A 234 14.92 -8.67 -5.99
CA ASN A 234 15.44 -8.59 -7.35
C ASN A 234 14.44 -7.99 -8.33
N LYS A 235 14.06 -8.75 -9.37
CA LYS A 235 13.13 -8.32 -10.42
C LYS A 235 11.67 -8.34 -9.98
N LEU A 236 11.37 -8.88 -8.78
CA LEU A 236 10.02 -8.88 -8.18
C LEU A 236 9.77 -7.52 -7.52
N CYS A 237 9.39 -6.53 -8.29
CA CYS A 237 9.24 -5.16 -7.83
C CYS A 237 8.04 -4.47 -8.48
N ILE A 238 7.71 -3.30 -7.97
CA ILE A 238 6.80 -2.35 -8.61
C ILE A 238 7.58 -1.12 -9.04
N TYR A 239 7.17 -0.54 -10.16
CA TYR A 239 7.71 0.71 -10.66
C TYR A 239 6.73 1.85 -10.40
N LYS A 240 7.27 3.04 -10.16
CA LYS A 240 6.51 4.28 -10.06
C LYS A 240 7.22 5.37 -10.85
N ILE A 241 6.49 5.98 -11.77
CA ILE A 241 7.02 7.13 -12.52
C ILE A 241 7.15 8.29 -11.54
N ASN A 242 8.37 8.80 -11.41
CA ASN A 242 8.66 9.95 -10.56
C ASN A 242 7.81 11.15 -10.99
N HIS A 243 7.42 11.93 -10.01
CA HIS A 243 6.77 13.21 -10.22
C HIS A 243 7.31 14.19 -9.17
N PRO A 244 7.39 15.48 -9.50
CA PRO A 244 7.81 16.49 -8.54
C PRO A 244 7.06 16.32 -7.22
N ASN A 245 7.79 16.41 -6.12
CA ASN A 245 7.31 16.12 -4.76
C ASN A 245 6.17 17.06 -4.37
N VAL A 246 4.96 16.76 -4.84
CA VAL A 246 3.73 17.44 -4.39
C VAL A 246 3.52 17.23 -2.89
N HIS A 247 4.08 16.15 -2.32
CA HIS A 247 4.09 15.91 -0.88
C HIS A 247 4.93 16.93 -0.11
N ALA A 248 6.10 17.29 -0.60
CA ALA A 248 7.01 18.19 0.12
C ALA A 248 6.42 19.60 0.34
N SER A 249 5.63 20.10 -0.62
CA SER A 249 5.00 21.42 -0.52
C SER A 249 3.75 21.44 0.37
N ARG A 250 3.03 20.32 0.49
CA ARG A 250 1.81 20.19 1.32
C ARG A 250 2.11 19.80 2.76
N PHE A 251 3.25 19.18 3.04
CA PHE A 251 3.65 18.71 4.37
C PHE A 251 4.69 19.60 5.04
N LYS A 252 4.71 20.90 4.77
CA LYS A 252 5.45 21.89 5.57
C LYS A 252 4.93 22.05 7.01
N HIS A 253 4.05 21.17 7.48
CA HIS A 253 3.76 21.09 8.89
C HIS A 253 5.00 20.58 9.63
N LYS A 254 5.47 21.37 10.58
CA LYS A 254 6.47 20.99 11.58
C LYS A 254 6.03 19.65 12.18
N GLN A 255 6.48 18.54 11.58
CA GLN A 255 6.46 17.28 12.30
C GLN A 255 7.20 17.56 13.59
N ASN A 256 6.54 17.38 14.72
CA ASN A 256 7.20 17.49 16.01
C ASN A 256 8.51 16.72 15.94
N TRP A 257 9.63 17.32 16.32
CA TRP A 257 10.97 16.71 16.34
C TRP A 257 10.92 15.26 16.87
N PHE A 258 10.03 15.03 17.84
CA PHE A 258 9.76 13.74 18.44
C PHE A 258 9.12 12.74 17.46
N GLN A 259 8.14 13.16 16.66
CA GLN A 259 7.51 12.30 15.64
C GLN A 259 8.49 11.96 14.52
N ASN A 260 9.32 12.91 14.08
CA ASN A 260 10.35 12.66 13.07
C ASN A 260 11.41 11.68 13.56
N LYS A 261 11.86 11.83 14.81
CA LYS A 261 12.86 10.94 15.41
C LYS A 261 12.27 9.56 15.67
N PHE A 262 11.01 9.52 16.11
CA PHE A 262 10.26 8.30 16.36
C PHE A 262 9.96 7.54 15.07
N THR A 263 9.49 8.22 14.02
CA THR A 263 9.26 7.63 12.69
C THR A 263 10.57 7.14 12.07
N LYS A 264 11.68 7.85 12.24
CA LYS A 264 13.02 7.39 11.82
C LYS A 264 13.46 6.14 12.57
N ILE A 265 13.24 6.08 13.87
CA ILE A 265 13.53 4.89 14.68
C ILE A 265 12.65 3.71 14.25
N LEU A 266 11.35 3.95 14.01
CA LEU A 266 10.40 2.92 13.59
C LEU A 266 10.64 2.45 12.15
N SER A 267 10.99 3.34 11.24
CA SER A 267 11.22 3.02 9.83
C SER A 267 12.52 2.27 9.55
N GLY A 268 13.38 2.08 10.58
CA GLY A 268 14.66 1.41 10.39
C GLY A 268 15.54 2.13 9.38
N THR A 269 15.60 3.47 9.46
CA THR A 269 16.47 4.24 8.56
C THR A 269 17.90 3.76 8.66
N ASN A 270 18.46 3.41 7.51
CA ASN A 270 19.82 3.00 7.25
C ASN A 270 20.84 3.80 8.06
N THR A 271 21.23 3.29 9.19
CA THR A 271 22.56 3.59 9.69
C THR A 271 23.45 2.44 9.28
N LYS A 272 24.53 2.70 8.57
CA LYS A 272 25.58 1.72 8.24
C LYS A 272 26.19 1.09 9.50
N ASN A 273 25.85 1.60 10.67
CA ASN A 273 26.40 1.23 11.95
C ASN A 273 25.50 0.21 12.67
N LYS A 274 26.00 -1.03 12.82
CA LYS A 274 25.31 -2.11 13.54
C LYS A 274 24.93 -1.72 14.98
N LEU A 275 25.79 -0.94 15.67
CA LEU A 275 25.56 -0.48 17.02
C LEU A 275 24.37 0.47 17.13
N GLN A 276 24.24 1.43 16.19
CA GLN A 276 23.07 2.32 16.15
C GLN A 276 21.77 1.58 15.87
N ASN A 277 21.80 0.55 15.03
CA ASN A 277 20.64 -0.30 14.78
C ASN A 277 20.24 -1.09 16.03
N PHE A 278 21.21 -1.58 16.80
CA PHE A 278 21.00 -2.27 18.06
C PHE A 278 20.44 -1.32 19.15
N ILE A 279 21.01 -0.11 19.30
CA ILE A 279 20.51 0.93 20.21
C ILE A 279 19.08 1.34 19.81
N CYS A 280 18.78 1.52 18.51
CA CYS A 280 17.43 1.80 18.03
C CYS A 280 16.46 0.65 18.39
N LEU A 281 16.90 -0.60 18.34
CA LEU A 281 16.09 -1.75 18.70
C LEU A 281 15.79 -1.76 20.20
N ILE A 282 16.78 -1.53 21.06
CA ILE A 282 16.61 -1.41 22.52
C ILE A 282 15.68 -0.26 22.86
N LEU A 283 15.87 0.92 22.27
CA LEU A 283 14.97 2.07 22.49
C LEU A 283 13.53 1.77 22.07
N ARG A 284 13.34 0.99 21.00
CA ARG A 284 12.02 0.51 20.56
C ARG A 284 11.37 -0.39 21.64
N LEU A 285 12.14 -1.31 22.21
CA LEU A 285 11.67 -2.20 23.25
C LEU A 285 11.34 -1.42 24.53
N ILE A 286 12.22 -0.53 24.98
CA ILE A 286 12.03 0.30 26.18
C ILE A 286 10.81 1.22 26.01
N MET A 287 10.66 1.92 24.90
CA MET A 287 9.50 2.79 24.65
C MET A 287 8.18 2.01 24.59
N GLY A 288 8.22 0.77 24.15
CA GLY A 288 7.06 -0.10 24.17
C GLY A 288 6.70 -0.57 25.58
N ILE A 289 7.68 -0.91 26.39
CA ILE A 289 7.49 -1.36 27.79
C ILE A 289 6.99 -0.21 28.67
N LEU A 290 7.55 0.98 28.51
CA LEU A 290 7.25 2.14 29.36
C LEU A 290 5.93 2.82 29.02
N ASN A 291 5.16 2.35 28.01
CA ASN A 291 3.89 2.99 27.60
C ASN A 291 4.05 4.52 27.37
N PHE A 292 5.23 4.93 26.93
CA PHE A 292 5.59 6.33 26.80
C PHE A 292 4.58 7.05 25.88
N PRO A 293 4.40 8.34 25.94
CA PRO A 293 3.19 9.17 25.74
C PRO A 293 2.32 8.85 24.52
N ILE A 294 2.54 7.72 23.91
CA ILE A 294 1.65 7.06 22.98
C ILE A 294 0.23 6.97 23.55
N THR A 295 0.11 6.85 24.86
CA THR A 295 -1.17 6.87 25.57
C THR A 295 -1.91 8.21 25.47
N LYS A 296 -1.21 9.33 25.26
CA LYS A 296 -1.83 10.66 25.06
C LYS A 296 -2.24 10.92 23.59
N ILE A 297 -1.68 10.17 22.64
CA ILE A 297 -1.88 10.42 21.21
C ILE A 297 -2.99 9.53 20.64
N SER A 298 -3.40 8.45 21.35
CA SER A 298 -4.14 7.39 20.70
C SER A 298 -5.28 6.82 21.50
N ASN A 299 -6.36 6.54 20.79
CA ASN A 299 -7.44 5.66 21.26
C ASN A 299 -6.92 4.21 21.43
N VAL A 300 -7.73 3.35 22.04
CA VAL A 300 -7.43 1.92 22.37
C VAL A 300 -6.84 1.14 21.17
N LYS A 301 -7.18 1.52 19.95
CA LYS A 301 -6.79 0.88 18.70
C LYS A 301 -5.29 1.06 18.41
N THR A 302 -4.74 2.24 18.64
CA THR A 302 -3.32 2.53 18.43
C THR A 302 -2.45 1.83 19.47
N ARG A 303 -2.95 1.67 20.71
CA ARG A 303 -2.24 0.88 21.74
C ARG A 303 -2.05 -0.58 21.34
N SER A 304 -3.04 -1.19 20.69
CA SER A 304 -2.92 -2.57 20.19
C SER A 304 -1.86 -2.71 19.11
N ILE A 305 -1.74 -1.72 18.22
CA ILE A 305 -0.74 -1.71 17.15
C ILE A 305 0.69 -1.66 17.71
N TYR A 306 0.92 -0.87 18.75
CA TYR A 306 2.22 -0.82 19.41
C TYR A 306 2.56 -2.12 20.15
N ARG A 307 1.57 -2.80 20.74
CA ARG A 307 1.77 -4.16 21.27
C ARG A 307 2.18 -5.13 20.16
N TYR A 308 1.53 -5.07 18.99
CA TYR A 308 1.91 -5.86 17.82
C TYR A 308 3.31 -5.53 17.33
N TYR A 309 3.69 -4.26 17.36
CA TYR A 309 5.02 -3.80 16.99
C TYR A 309 6.10 -4.41 17.92
N LEU A 310 5.88 -4.41 19.22
CA LEU A 310 6.77 -5.01 20.19
C LEU A 310 6.94 -6.49 19.96
N VAL A 311 5.83 -7.22 19.84
CA VAL A 311 5.83 -8.66 19.58
C VAL A 311 6.53 -8.97 18.26
N ALA A 312 6.32 -8.18 17.20
CA ALA A 312 6.96 -8.36 15.92
C ALA A 312 8.48 -8.18 15.98
N ASN A 313 8.96 -7.20 16.76
CA ASN A 313 10.40 -7.00 16.95
C ASN A 313 11.01 -8.06 17.86
N PHE A 314 10.32 -8.46 18.92
CA PHE A 314 10.77 -9.53 19.83
C PHE A 314 10.93 -10.86 19.10
N ARG A 315 9.96 -11.30 18.30
CA ARG A 315 10.02 -12.52 17.51
C ARG A 315 11.14 -12.54 16.44
N ARG A 316 11.82 -11.43 16.22
CA ARG A 316 12.95 -11.33 15.30
C ARG A 316 14.31 -11.49 15.98
N LEU A 317 14.34 -11.37 17.29
CA LEU A 317 15.56 -11.54 18.09
C LEU A 317 15.83 -13.01 18.39
N PHE A 318 14.80 -13.85 18.30
CA PHE A 318 14.81 -15.29 18.42
C PHE A 318 14.27 -15.96 17.15
#